data_02dc6b08f8b9f1e98747e013b4237fd2
#
_entry.id   02dc6b08f8b9f1e98747e013b4237fd2
#
_cell.length_a   1.000
_cell.length_b   1.000
_cell.length_c   1.000
_cell.angle_alpha   90.00
_cell.angle_beta   90.00
_cell.angle_gamma   90.00
#
_symmetry.space_group_name_H-M   'P 1'
#
loop_
_entity.id
_entity.type
_entity.pdbx_description
1 polymer ?
#
loop_
_entity_poly.entity_id
_entity_poly.type
_entity_poly.pdbx_seq_one_letter_code
_entity_poly.pdbx_strand_id
1 'polypeptide(L)'
;MTLASMLAHLVDWRVRERGRAYFQTDRVQLTECGPEVARAAVTGSDEYQVSLTREGANLWAFCSCPFFAGGETCKHVWAAILAADAQKGLRGSDGDLPRKLMVPGSIKERSQPVPARPLTWRDTLNDLAVHQQPPAPAPASTAGREVLYLLDVPATLKSQRLSIQLLSGWQNPDGSWERLSPLSMNRDDIPGLPNPADQTCLSLLATLGAGATRWSAASYTSQIPARCEVPPPAATVLLPLLSTTGRFRARRKKDSNLSEPVAWEEGRPWEIWLEVREEEGGDCRVSASLRRGDERLGPEAPPVVLGASGFLLARGRISRLADGNSRWASLLDPEKALRVPAVDRDELLARLLAAPDLPRLELPESMRFEEAHTPPPPRLRRLPPTGARGA
;
A
#
# COMPACT_ATOMS: atom_id res chain seq x y z
N MET A 1 -7.97 44.18 -22.24
CA MET A 1 -8.19 42.79 -21.85
C MET A 1 -6.87 42.28 -21.30
N THR A 2 -6.84 41.61 -20.13
CA THR A 2 -5.62 41.14 -19.50
C THR A 2 -5.40 39.66 -19.75
N LEU A 3 -4.15 39.16 -19.68
CA LEU A 3 -3.80 37.76 -19.83
C LEU A 3 -4.58 36.89 -18.82
N ALA A 4 -4.60 37.33 -17.58
CA ALA A 4 -5.33 36.62 -16.52
C ALA A 4 -6.84 36.55 -16.79
N SER A 5 -7.44 37.60 -17.32
CA SER A 5 -8.87 37.61 -17.64
C SER A 5 -9.23 36.68 -18.79
N MET A 6 -8.32 36.51 -19.78
CA MET A 6 -8.49 35.58 -20.90
C MET A 6 -8.47 34.13 -20.46
N LEU A 7 -7.56 33.78 -19.53
CA LEU A 7 -7.33 32.40 -19.10
C LEU A 7 -8.15 31.98 -17.87
N ALA A 8 -8.87 32.94 -17.25
CA ALA A 8 -9.58 32.68 -15.98
C ALA A 8 -10.61 31.53 -16.07
N HIS A 9 -11.28 31.38 -17.21
CA HIS A 9 -12.31 30.35 -17.38
C HIS A 9 -11.73 28.93 -17.53
N LEU A 10 -10.41 28.81 -17.78
CA LEU A 10 -9.68 27.53 -17.93
C LEU A 10 -9.10 27.01 -16.61
N VAL A 11 -9.17 27.79 -15.53
CA VAL A 11 -8.57 27.44 -14.24
C VAL A 11 -9.64 27.45 -13.15
N ASP A 12 -9.64 26.41 -12.32
CA ASP A 12 -10.58 26.31 -11.19
C ASP A 12 -10.55 27.55 -10.29
N TRP A 13 -11.71 27.99 -9.81
CA TRP A 13 -11.83 29.21 -9.04
C TRP A 13 -11.03 29.18 -7.73
N ARG A 14 -10.92 27.99 -7.06
CA ARG A 14 -10.14 27.83 -5.82
C ARG A 14 -8.64 27.95 -6.06
N VAL A 15 -8.18 27.46 -7.22
CA VAL A 15 -6.79 27.58 -7.66
C VAL A 15 -6.48 29.06 -7.94
N ARG A 16 -7.41 29.76 -8.61
CA ARG A 16 -7.27 31.20 -8.90
C ARG A 16 -7.21 32.06 -7.65
N GLU A 17 -8.08 31.78 -6.69
CA GLU A 17 -8.09 32.54 -5.42
C GLU A 17 -6.79 32.35 -4.64
N ARG A 18 -6.34 31.10 -4.49
CA ARG A 18 -5.06 30.78 -3.84
C ARG A 18 -3.87 31.40 -4.58
N GLY A 19 -3.84 31.34 -5.91
CA GLY A 19 -2.78 31.92 -6.71
C GLY A 19 -2.77 33.45 -6.62
N ARG A 20 -3.94 34.10 -6.54
CA ARG A 20 -4.05 35.55 -6.30
C ARG A 20 -3.47 35.94 -4.94
N ALA A 21 -3.74 35.16 -3.89
CA ALA A 21 -3.15 35.39 -2.58
C ALA A 21 -1.62 35.31 -2.62
N TYR A 22 -1.05 34.37 -3.35
CA TYR A 22 0.41 34.22 -3.53
C TYR A 22 1.01 35.43 -4.27
N PHE A 23 0.35 35.94 -5.30
CA PHE A 23 0.76 37.12 -6.03
C PHE A 23 0.68 38.38 -5.15
N GLN A 24 -0.40 38.54 -4.39
CA GLN A 24 -0.62 39.72 -3.50
C GLN A 24 0.31 39.74 -2.28
N THR A 25 0.86 38.62 -1.88
CA THR A 25 1.79 38.51 -0.74
C THR A 25 3.26 38.46 -1.17
N ASP A 26 3.57 38.92 -2.38
CA ASP A 26 4.93 38.99 -2.96
C ASP A 26 5.71 37.67 -2.91
N ARG A 27 4.98 36.54 -3.02
CA ARG A 27 5.59 35.19 -3.06
C ARG A 27 6.03 34.76 -4.44
N VAL A 28 5.93 35.62 -5.45
CA VAL A 28 6.26 35.32 -6.85
C VAL A 28 7.36 36.26 -7.28
N GLN A 29 8.51 35.73 -7.58
CA GLN A 29 9.64 36.45 -8.15
C GLN A 29 9.81 36.04 -9.62
N LEU A 30 9.53 36.98 -10.54
CA LEU A 30 9.82 36.77 -11.94
C LEU A 30 11.34 36.84 -12.17
N THR A 31 11.88 35.75 -12.71
CA THR A 31 13.32 35.70 -13.12
C THR A 31 13.48 36.02 -14.59
N GLU A 32 12.44 35.86 -15.40
CA GLU A 32 12.40 36.23 -16.81
C GLU A 32 10.95 36.63 -17.16
N CYS A 33 10.77 37.70 -17.95
CA CYS A 33 9.46 38.10 -18.44
C CYS A 33 9.59 38.76 -19.83
N GLY A 34 9.32 37.98 -20.86
CA GLY A 34 9.40 38.38 -22.27
C GLY A 34 8.08 38.15 -23.02
N PRO A 35 8.04 38.43 -24.32
CA PRO A 35 6.83 38.24 -25.14
C PRO A 35 6.48 36.76 -25.36
N GLU A 36 7.46 35.85 -25.29
CA GLU A 36 7.24 34.41 -25.53
C GLU A 36 7.44 33.55 -24.30
N VAL A 37 8.27 34.01 -23.35
CA VAL A 37 8.63 33.23 -22.15
C VAL A 37 8.54 34.08 -20.90
N ALA A 38 7.97 33.51 -19.85
CA ALA A 38 8.07 34.02 -18.50
C ALA A 38 8.46 32.90 -17.54
N ARG A 39 9.42 33.17 -16.65
CA ARG A 39 9.88 32.27 -15.62
C ARG A 39 9.74 32.91 -14.25
N ALA A 40 9.32 32.15 -13.28
CA ALA A 40 9.13 32.63 -11.92
C ALA A 40 9.57 31.59 -10.88
N ALA A 41 10.18 32.07 -9.81
CA ALA A 41 10.32 31.35 -8.55
C ALA A 41 9.13 31.70 -7.65
N VAL A 42 8.43 30.70 -7.13
CA VAL A 42 7.25 30.89 -6.27
C VAL A 42 7.49 30.24 -4.92
N THR A 43 7.51 31.04 -3.86
CA THR A 43 7.73 30.60 -2.48
C THR A 43 6.42 30.05 -1.91
N GLY A 44 6.39 28.73 -1.66
CA GLY A 44 5.28 28.02 -0.99
C GLY A 44 5.73 27.36 0.30
N SER A 45 5.51 26.06 0.45
CA SER A 45 6.20 25.22 1.45
C SER A 45 7.68 25.04 1.10
N ASP A 46 7.97 25.12 -0.18
CA ASP A 46 9.29 25.11 -0.80
C ASP A 46 9.33 26.19 -1.88
N GLU A 47 10.48 26.39 -2.51
CA GLU A 47 10.60 27.22 -3.70
C GLU A 47 10.27 26.41 -4.94
N TYR A 48 9.26 26.84 -5.69
CA TYR A 48 8.81 26.16 -6.91
C TYR A 48 9.15 26.97 -8.15
N GLN A 49 9.72 26.31 -9.16
CA GLN A 49 10.02 26.91 -10.44
C GLN A 49 8.80 26.80 -11.36
N VAL A 50 8.38 27.92 -11.92
CA VAL A 50 7.30 28.01 -12.91
C VAL A 50 7.84 28.52 -14.22
N SER A 51 7.50 27.84 -15.31
CA SER A 51 7.80 28.28 -16.68
C SER A 51 6.51 28.41 -17.48
N LEU A 52 6.35 29.54 -18.14
CA LEU A 52 5.24 29.84 -19.03
C LEU A 52 5.83 30.15 -20.41
N THR A 53 5.43 29.38 -21.44
CA THR A 53 5.91 29.57 -22.81
C THR A 53 4.73 29.79 -23.74
N ARG A 54 4.74 30.89 -24.47
CA ARG A 54 3.71 31.22 -25.44
C ARG A 54 4.09 30.68 -26.81
N GLU A 55 3.16 29.94 -27.43
CA GLU A 55 3.22 29.48 -28.80
C GLU A 55 1.92 29.86 -29.53
N GLY A 56 1.94 31.00 -30.19
CA GLY A 56 0.76 31.54 -30.85
C GLY A 56 -0.37 31.80 -29.85
N ALA A 57 -1.51 31.12 -30.02
CA ALA A 57 -2.67 31.21 -29.13
C ALA A 57 -2.60 30.31 -27.90
N ASN A 58 -1.58 29.48 -27.78
CA ASN A 58 -1.39 28.55 -26.66
C ASN A 58 -0.40 29.11 -25.65
N LEU A 59 -0.68 28.92 -24.36
CA LEU A 59 0.23 29.16 -23.25
C LEU A 59 0.56 27.81 -22.60
N TRP A 60 1.77 27.34 -22.78
CA TRP A 60 2.31 26.17 -22.12
C TRP A 60 2.75 26.54 -20.71
N ALA A 61 2.26 25.85 -19.72
CA ALA A 61 2.62 26.05 -18.33
C ALA A 61 3.32 24.81 -17.77
N PHE A 62 4.36 25.05 -16.99
CA PHE A 62 5.05 24.04 -16.21
C PHE A 62 5.28 24.55 -14.79
N CYS A 63 5.19 23.68 -13.79
CA CYS A 63 5.53 23.96 -12.40
C CYS A 63 6.17 22.75 -11.74
N SER A 64 7.24 22.94 -10.99
CA SER A 64 7.92 21.87 -10.23
C SER A 64 7.19 21.40 -8.98
N CYS A 65 6.00 21.94 -8.65
CA CYS A 65 5.29 21.53 -7.46
C CYS A 65 4.60 20.17 -7.61
N PRO A 66 4.44 19.40 -6.51
CA PRO A 66 3.82 18.07 -6.54
C PRO A 66 2.37 18.07 -7.08
N PHE A 67 1.62 19.15 -6.86
CA PHE A 67 0.24 19.26 -7.35
C PHE A 67 0.19 19.35 -8.89
N PHE A 68 1.14 20.07 -9.50
CA PHE A 68 1.20 20.19 -10.95
C PHE A 68 1.60 18.88 -11.64
N ALA A 69 2.39 18.07 -10.99
CA ALA A 69 2.76 16.74 -11.48
C ALA A 69 1.53 15.82 -11.71
N GLY A 70 0.40 16.13 -11.08
CA GLY A 70 -0.89 15.48 -11.31
C GLY A 70 -1.60 15.87 -12.61
N GLY A 71 -1.01 16.72 -13.46
CA GLY A 71 -1.58 17.13 -14.76
C GLY A 71 -2.63 18.24 -14.67
N GLU A 72 -2.78 18.88 -13.51
CA GLU A 72 -3.72 19.99 -13.29
C GLU A 72 -3.02 21.30 -13.02
N THR A 73 -3.66 22.42 -13.41
CA THR A 73 -3.14 23.76 -13.14
C THR A 73 -3.09 24.04 -11.64
N CYS A 74 -1.93 24.40 -11.12
CA CYS A 74 -1.73 24.70 -9.71
C CYS A 74 -1.80 26.22 -9.40
N LYS A 75 -1.91 26.54 -8.10
CA LYS A 75 -1.89 27.94 -7.60
C LYS A 75 -0.62 28.71 -7.99
N HIS A 76 0.52 28.04 -8.10
CA HIS A 76 1.80 28.66 -8.47
C HIS A 76 1.82 29.10 -9.94
N VAL A 77 1.28 28.28 -10.84
CA VAL A 77 1.08 28.65 -12.25
C VAL A 77 0.17 29.88 -12.35
N TRP A 78 -0.96 29.89 -11.63
CA TRP A 78 -1.86 31.03 -11.66
C TRP A 78 -1.21 32.30 -11.10
N ALA A 79 -0.44 32.19 -10.03
CA ALA A 79 0.32 33.31 -9.45
C ALA A 79 1.36 33.85 -10.43
N ALA A 80 2.08 33.00 -11.14
CA ALA A 80 3.03 33.39 -12.18
C ALA A 80 2.35 34.05 -13.39
N ILE A 81 1.16 33.58 -13.81
CA ILE A 81 0.34 34.23 -14.85
C ILE A 81 -0.03 35.66 -14.42
N LEU A 82 -0.44 35.87 -13.18
CA LEU A 82 -0.78 37.18 -12.65
C LEU A 82 0.47 38.12 -12.63
N ALA A 83 1.62 37.60 -12.22
CA ALA A 83 2.87 38.35 -12.21
C ALA A 83 3.33 38.73 -13.63
N ALA A 84 3.27 37.80 -14.58
CA ALA A 84 3.59 38.05 -15.98
C ALA A 84 2.61 39.07 -16.63
N ASP A 85 1.33 38.99 -16.31
CA ASP A 85 0.32 39.94 -16.80
C ASP A 85 0.55 41.35 -16.25
N ALA A 86 0.93 41.49 -14.98
CA ALA A 86 1.28 42.78 -14.36
C ALA A 86 2.47 43.47 -15.05
N GLN A 87 3.44 42.67 -15.55
CA GLN A 87 4.60 43.16 -16.33
C GLN A 87 4.34 43.24 -17.84
N LYS A 88 3.10 42.98 -18.28
CA LYS A 88 2.72 42.95 -19.71
C LYS A 88 3.50 41.93 -20.55
N GLY A 89 4.02 40.87 -19.93
CA GLY A 89 4.69 39.76 -20.59
C GLY A 89 3.73 38.84 -21.36
N LEU A 90 4.28 37.91 -22.13
CA LEU A 90 3.57 36.91 -22.92
C LEU A 90 2.58 37.48 -23.94
N ARG A 91 2.88 38.67 -24.45
CA ARG A 91 2.12 39.34 -25.52
C ARG A 91 2.89 39.25 -26.83
N GLY A 92 2.17 38.92 -27.91
CA GLY A 92 2.75 38.92 -29.23
C GLY A 92 3.14 40.33 -29.71
N SER A 93 3.86 40.38 -30.83
CA SER A 93 4.23 41.64 -31.52
C SER A 93 3.01 42.52 -31.81
N ASP A 94 1.85 41.89 -32.05
CA ASP A 94 0.61 42.57 -32.37
C ASP A 94 -0.29 42.85 -31.14
N GLY A 95 0.27 42.62 -29.92
CA GLY A 95 -0.48 42.69 -28.67
C GLY A 95 -1.41 41.56 -28.38
N ASP A 96 -1.36 40.50 -29.19
CA ASP A 96 -2.21 39.31 -29.07
C ASP A 96 -1.86 38.52 -27.81
N LEU A 97 -2.89 38.00 -27.12
CA LEU A 97 -2.77 37.23 -25.89
C LEU A 97 -3.11 35.74 -26.13
N PRO A 98 -2.46 34.82 -25.44
CA PRO A 98 -2.82 33.41 -25.52
C PRO A 98 -4.25 33.19 -24.98
N ARG A 99 -4.97 32.27 -25.64
CA ARG A 99 -6.37 31.96 -25.37
C ARG A 99 -6.57 30.56 -24.80
N LYS A 100 -5.56 29.70 -24.87
CA LYS A 100 -5.58 28.34 -24.36
C LYS A 100 -4.44 28.13 -23.36
N LEU A 101 -4.74 27.50 -22.24
CA LEU A 101 -3.74 27.09 -21.25
C LEU A 101 -3.46 25.59 -21.46
N MET A 102 -2.22 25.26 -21.74
CA MET A 102 -1.74 23.91 -22.01
C MET A 102 -0.91 23.43 -20.84
N VAL A 103 -1.27 22.26 -20.30
CA VAL A 103 -0.53 21.57 -19.22
C VAL A 103 0.02 20.27 -19.79
N PRO A 104 1.31 19.96 -19.65
CA PRO A 104 1.85 18.66 -20.06
C PRO A 104 1.08 17.53 -19.34
N GLY A 105 0.46 16.63 -20.08
CA GLY A 105 -0.41 15.57 -19.58
C GLY A 105 -1.87 15.67 -20.00
N SER A 106 -2.35 16.83 -20.45
CA SER A 106 -3.72 16.98 -20.99
C SER A 106 -3.84 16.68 -22.48
N ILE A 107 -2.76 16.30 -23.15
CA ILE A 107 -2.75 16.07 -24.60
C ILE A 107 -3.04 14.60 -24.91
N LYS A 108 -4.34 14.29 -25.06
CA LYS A 108 -4.78 13.31 -26.03
C LYS A 108 -4.87 14.00 -27.41
N GLU A 109 -3.78 14.47 -27.92
CA GLU A 109 -3.73 14.90 -29.31
C GLU A 109 -2.75 14.02 -30.10
N ARG A 110 -3.31 13.41 -31.14
CA ARG A 110 -2.63 12.70 -32.19
C ARG A 110 -1.48 13.55 -32.70
N SER A 111 -0.28 13.21 -32.32
CA SER A 111 0.91 13.61 -33.04
C SER A 111 0.81 12.93 -34.40
N GLN A 112 0.57 13.71 -35.46
CA GLN A 112 0.89 13.25 -36.80
C GLN A 112 2.37 12.86 -36.80
N PRO A 113 2.72 11.68 -37.30
CA PRO A 113 4.13 11.28 -37.32
C PRO A 113 4.89 12.23 -38.25
N VAL A 114 5.78 13.03 -37.69
CA VAL A 114 6.89 13.59 -38.42
C VAL A 114 7.60 12.39 -39.06
N PRO A 115 7.91 12.40 -40.39
CA PRO A 115 8.58 11.26 -41.00
C PRO A 115 9.87 11.00 -40.26
N ALA A 116 9.89 9.92 -39.50
CA ALA A 116 11.03 9.50 -38.72
C ALA A 116 12.16 9.18 -39.74
N ARG A 117 13.28 9.89 -39.63
CA ARG A 117 14.54 9.47 -40.23
C ARG A 117 14.76 8.02 -39.78
N PRO A 118 15.02 7.08 -40.70
CA PRO A 118 15.24 5.69 -40.31
C PRO A 118 16.40 5.64 -39.30
N LEU A 119 16.09 5.13 -38.10
CA LEU A 119 17.06 4.92 -37.03
C LEU A 119 18.15 4.00 -37.57
N THR A 120 19.42 4.46 -37.54
CA THR A 120 20.54 3.62 -37.88
C THR A 120 20.79 2.62 -36.76
N TRP A 121 21.40 1.47 -37.06
CA TRP A 121 21.79 0.51 -36.03
C TRP A 121 22.69 1.13 -34.93
N ARG A 122 23.41 2.22 -35.28
CA ARG A 122 24.22 2.99 -34.33
C ARG A 122 23.36 3.76 -33.32
N ASP A 123 22.26 4.36 -33.78
CA ASP A 123 21.30 5.06 -32.89
C ASP A 123 20.66 4.08 -31.91
N THR A 124 20.31 2.88 -32.40
CA THR A 124 19.77 1.79 -31.56
C THR A 124 20.78 1.27 -30.54
N LEU A 125 22.07 1.11 -30.94
CA LEU A 125 23.10 0.68 -30.00
C LEU A 125 23.45 1.77 -28.99
N ASN A 126 23.43 3.04 -29.37
CA ASN A 126 23.61 4.14 -28.43
C ASN A 126 22.46 4.20 -27.42
N ASP A 127 21.22 4.03 -27.86
CA ASP A 127 20.06 3.95 -26.97
C ASP A 127 20.18 2.77 -25.99
N LEU A 128 20.57 1.60 -26.46
CA LEU A 128 20.78 0.43 -25.59
C LEU A 128 21.95 0.64 -24.63
N ALA A 129 23.01 1.31 -25.04
CA ALA A 129 24.17 1.63 -24.19
C ALA A 129 23.83 2.68 -23.10
N VAL A 130 22.99 3.66 -23.43
CA VAL A 130 22.54 4.68 -22.48
C VAL A 130 21.67 4.06 -21.39
N HIS A 131 20.86 3.04 -21.72
CA HIS A 131 20.05 2.34 -20.74
C HIS A 131 20.85 1.40 -19.81
N GLN A 132 22.14 1.16 -20.09
CA GLN A 132 23.05 0.39 -19.24
C GLN A 132 23.89 1.25 -18.28
N GLN A 133 23.88 2.58 -18.43
CA GLN A 133 24.45 3.43 -17.40
C GLN A 133 23.51 3.46 -16.20
N PRO A 134 23.99 3.07 -15.00
CA PRO A 134 23.20 3.30 -13.80
C PRO A 134 22.86 4.79 -13.73
N PRO A 135 21.60 5.16 -13.42
CA PRO A 135 21.23 6.55 -13.32
C PRO A 135 22.24 7.26 -12.42
N ALA A 136 22.72 8.41 -12.86
CA ALA A 136 23.60 9.24 -12.04
C ALA A 136 22.90 9.42 -10.68
N PRO A 137 23.63 9.28 -9.55
CA PRO A 137 23.01 9.39 -8.25
C PRO A 137 22.26 10.73 -8.20
N ALA A 138 20.95 10.62 -8.02
CA ALA A 138 20.11 11.79 -7.81
C ALA A 138 20.69 12.58 -6.64
N PRO A 139 20.67 13.92 -6.68
CA PRO A 139 21.22 14.73 -5.59
C PRO A 139 20.57 14.27 -4.30
N ALA A 140 21.41 13.87 -3.35
CA ALA A 140 21.04 13.29 -2.07
C ALA A 140 20.26 14.31 -1.23
N SER A 141 18.96 14.42 -1.47
CA SER A 141 18.06 15.22 -0.62
C SER A 141 17.56 14.45 0.62
N THR A 142 17.99 13.21 0.78
CA THR A 142 17.67 12.35 1.94
C THR A 142 18.90 11.84 2.66
N ALA A 143 20.02 12.58 2.62
CA ALA A 143 21.21 12.20 3.36
C ALA A 143 20.88 11.98 4.84
N GLY A 144 20.84 10.72 5.27
CA GLY A 144 20.62 10.30 6.65
C GLY A 144 19.21 9.85 7.03
N ARG A 145 18.19 9.99 6.18
CA ARG A 145 16.86 9.43 6.48
C ARG A 145 16.68 8.04 5.85
N GLU A 146 16.21 7.12 6.64
CA GLU A 146 15.96 5.75 6.22
C GLU A 146 14.48 5.42 6.22
N VAL A 147 14.09 4.42 5.44
CA VAL A 147 12.71 3.93 5.38
C VAL A 147 12.51 2.88 6.47
N LEU A 148 11.48 3.08 7.29
CA LEU A 148 10.99 2.12 8.28
C LEU A 148 9.69 1.48 7.78
N TYR A 149 9.64 0.17 7.80
CA TYR A 149 8.46 -0.62 7.44
C TYR A 149 7.75 -1.05 8.73
N LEU A 150 6.54 -0.58 8.95
CA LEU A 150 5.79 -0.84 10.18
C LEU A 150 4.55 -1.69 9.91
N LEU A 151 4.53 -2.91 10.42
CA LEU A 151 3.33 -3.74 10.47
C LEU A 151 2.38 -3.18 11.53
N ASP A 152 1.25 -2.64 11.08
CA ASP A 152 0.19 -2.14 11.96
C ASP A 152 -0.74 -3.30 12.33
N VAL A 153 -0.45 -3.99 13.43
CA VAL A 153 -1.21 -5.15 13.88
C VAL A 153 -2.69 -4.81 14.13
N PRO A 154 -3.05 -3.73 14.86
CA PRO A 154 -4.45 -3.35 15.03
C PRO A 154 -5.19 -3.09 13.71
N ALA A 155 -4.55 -2.42 12.76
CA ALA A 155 -5.15 -2.17 11.45
C ALA A 155 -5.33 -3.48 10.66
N THR A 156 -4.32 -4.37 10.70
CA THR A 156 -4.35 -5.69 10.08
C THR A 156 -5.50 -6.53 10.59
N LEU A 157 -5.68 -6.60 11.91
CA LEU A 157 -6.77 -7.37 12.54
C LEU A 157 -8.15 -6.79 12.19
N LYS A 158 -8.25 -5.47 12.04
CA LYS A 158 -9.50 -4.79 11.67
C LYS A 158 -9.86 -5.01 10.20
N SER A 159 -8.91 -4.88 9.29
CA SER A 159 -9.14 -4.99 7.84
C SER A 159 -9.06 -6.43 7.33
N GLN A 160 -8.54 -7.37 8.12
CA GLN A 160 -8.22 -8.74 7.73
C GLN A 160 -7.21 -8.83 6.57
N ARG A 161 -6.45 -7.74 6.35
CA ARG A 161 -5.36 -7.63 5.37
C ARG A 161 -4.11 -7.10 6.05
N LEU A 162 -2.95 -7.55 5.63
CA LEU A 162 -1.70 -7.01 6.19
C LEU A 162 -1.59 -5.52 5.88
N SER A 163 -1.55 -4.70 6.92
CA SER A 163 -1.41 -3.26 6.81
C SER A 163 0.03 -2.85 7.13
N ILE A 164 0.75 -2.43 6.10
CA ILE A 164 2.13 -1.94 6.22
C ILE A 164 2.10 -0.41 6.12
N GLN A 165 2.62 0.25 7.13
CA GLN A 165 2.82 1.70 7.15
C GLN A 165 4.27 2.00 6.79
N LEU A 166 4.47 2.93 5.85
CA LEU A 166 5.78 3.40 5.41
C LEU A 166 6.10 4.70 6.14
N LEU A 167 7.18 4.69 6.88
CA LEU A 167 7.68 5.84 7.61
C LEU A 167 9.10 6.17 7.16
N SER A 168 9.52 7.41 7.34
CA SER A 168 10.90 7.82 7.16
C SER A 168 11.39 8.57 8.39
N GLY A 169 12.63 8.34 8.77
CA GLY A 169 13.26 8.93 9.95
C GLY A 169 14.74 8.69 10.01
N TRP A 170 15.37 9.07 11.11
CA TRP A 170 16.76 8.77 11.39
C TRP A 170 16.85 7.60 12.35
N GLN A 171 17.72 6.65 12.06
CA GLN A 171 18.02 5.54 12.96
C GLN A 171 19.28 5.90 13.74
N ASN A 172 19.18 5.87 15.06
CA ASN A 172 20.31 6.05 15.96
C ASN A 172 21.18 4.77 16.02
N PRO A 173 22.44 4.86 16.45
CA PRO A 173 23.32 3.70 16.62
C PRO A 173 22.78 2.63 17.58
N ASP A 174 21.91 2.99 18.52
CA ASP A 174 21.22 2.09 19.44
C ASP A 174 19.99 1.39 18.81
N GLY A 175 19.71 1.68 17.54
CA GLY A 175 18.56 1.14 16.81
C GLY A 175 17.23 1.85 17.09
N SER A 176 17.21 2.90 17.89
CA SER A 176 16.04 3.75 18.09
C SER A 176 15.82 4.65 16.87
N TRP A 177 14.58 5.16 16.74
CA TRP A 177 14.21 6.00 15.61
C TRP A 177 13.77 7.39 16.07
N GLU A 178 14.24 8.40 15.38
CA GLU A 178 13.88 9.79 15.62
C GLU A 178 13.15 10.43 14.44
N ARG A 179 12.30 11.41 14.76
CA ARG A 179 11.56 12.24 13.77
C ARG A 179 10.85 11.42 12.71
N LEU A 180 10.23 10.31 13.12
CA LEU A 180 9.42 9.49 12.23
C LEU A 180 8.26 10.30 11.66
N SER A 181 8.12 10.27 10.34
CA SER A 181 7.01 10.86 9.60
C SER A 181 6.54 9.90 8.51
N PRO A 182 5.28 9.98 8.06
CA PRO A 182 4.85 9.22 6.90
C PRO A 182 5.79 9.43 5.71
N LEU A 183 6.13 8.34 5.02
CA LEU A 183 6.99 8.41 3.84
C LEU A 183 6.30 9.27 2.76
N SER A 184 7.02 10.27 2.27
CA SER A 184 6.62 11.08 1.12
C SER A 184 7.68 10.92 0.04
N MET A 185 7.43 10.06 -0.94
CA MET A 185 8.37 9.71 -2.00
C MET A 185 7.61 9.42 -3.29
N ASN A 186 8.16 9.82 -4.43
CA ASN A 186 7.64 9.46 -5.73
C ASN A 186 8.18 8.09 -6.17
N ARG A 187 7.45 7.40 -7.04
CA ARG A 187 7.89 6.11 -7.59
C ARG A 187 9.18 6.24 -8.38
N ASP A 188 9.35 7.36 -9.06
CA ASP A 188 10.53 7.63 -9.89
C ASP A 188 11.80 7.82 -9.04
N ASP A 189 11.65 8.09 -7.74
CA ASP A 189 12.78 8.24 -6.81
C ASP A 189 13.29 6.89 -6.26
N ILE A 190 12.51 5.80 -6.43
CA ILE A 190 12.87 4.47 -5.91
C ILE A 190 14.23 3.97 -6.43
N PRO A 191 14.55 4.07 -7.74
CA PRO A 191 15.83 3.59 -8.26
C PRO A 191 17.05 4.32 -7.68
N GLY A 192 16.85 5.54 -7.17
CA GLY A 192 17.90 6.36 -6.54
C GLY A 192 18.21 5.99 -5.07
N LEU A 193 17.47 5.08 -4.47
CA LEU A 193 17.71 4.66 -3.09
C LEU A 193 19.03 3.87 -2.97
N PRO A 194 19.80 4.08 -1.90
CA PRO A 194 21.09 3.43 -1.74
C PRO A 194 20.98 1.93 -1.44
N ASN A 195 19.86 1.47 -0.89
CA ASN A 195 19.67 0.08 -0.51
C ASN A 195 18.79 -0.67 -1.53
N PRO A 196 19.32 -1.69 -2.25
CA PRO A 196 18.55 -2.47 -3.22
C PRO A 196 17.32 -3.18 -2.64
N ALA A 197 17.36 -3.56 -1.35
CA ALA A 197 16.22 -4.16 -0.68
C ALA A 197 15.06 -3.15 -0.56
N ASP A 198 15.35 -1.88 -0.29
CA ASP A 198 14.33 -0.83 -0.28
C ASP A 198 13.76 -0.59 -1.67
N GLN A 199 14.60 -0.56 -2.70
CA GLN A 199 14.13 -0.42 -4.09
C GLN A 199 13.12 -1.51 -4.42
N THR A 200 13.43 -2.77 -4.08
CA THR A 200 12.54 -3.92 -4.33
C THR A 200 11.26 -3.83 -3.51
N CYS A 201 11.37 -3.62 -2.20
CA CYS A 201 10.21 -3.55 -1.31
C CYS A 201 9.25 -2.41 -1.67
N LEU A 202 9.78 -1.21 -1.93
CA LEU A 202 8.96 -0.05 -2.28
C LEU A 202 8.35 -0.18 -3.67
N SER A 203 9.03 -0.77 -4.65
CA SER A 203 8.47 -1.06 -5.96
C SER A 203 7.27 -2.00 -5.87
N LEU A 204 7.37 -3.07 -5.07
CA LEU A 204 6.25 -3.98 -4.82
C LEU A 204 5.09 -3.29 -4.10
N LEU A 205 5.37 -2.53 -3.04
CA LEU A 205 4.35 -1.81 -2.28
C LEU A 205 3.67 -0.72 -3.10
N ALA A 206 4.40 -0.02 -3.94
CA ALA A 206 3.86 0.98 -4.85
C ALA A 206 2.88 0.39 -5.87
N THR A 207 3.17 -0.82 -6.38
CA THR A 207 2.28 -1.53 -7.32
C THR A 207 1.00 -2.01 -6.62
N LEU A 208 1.11 -2.52 -5.40
CA LEU A 208 -0.05 -2.98 -4.62
C LEU A 208 -0.97 -1.82 -4.21
N GLY A 209 -0.40 -0.67 -3.86
CA GLY A 209 -1.16 0.53 -3.51
C GLY A 209 -1.98 1.12 -4.67
N ALA A 210 -1.54 0.92 -5.89
CA ALA A 210 -2.25 1.41 -7.09
C ALA A 210 -3.56 0.65 -7.39
N GLY A 211 -3.68 -0.60 -6.94
CA GLY A 211 -4.86 -1.44 -7.20
C GLY A 211 -6.02 -1.25 -6.21
N ALA A 212 -5.81 -0.55 -5.10
CA ALA A 212 -6.80 -0.41 -4.03
C ALA A 212 -7.84 0.71 -4.26
N THR A 213 -7.57 1.64 -5.15
CA THR A 213 -8.50 2.70 -5.52
C THR A 213 -9.25 2.32 -6.80
N ARG A 214 -10.56 2.08 -6.65
CA ARG A 214 -11.49 1.96 -7.79
C ARG A 214 -11.18 3.06 -8.81
N TRP A 215 -11.16 2.69 -10.08
CA TRP A 215 -11.05 3.49 -11.30
C TRP A 215 -11.57 4.94 -11.18
N SER A 216 -10.85 5.78 -10.46
CA SER A 216 -11.00 7.22 -10.54
C SER A 216 -9.73 7.76 -11.19
N ALA A 217 -9.87 8.75 -12.06
CA ALA A 217 -8.77 9.40 -12.76
C ALA A 217 -7.70 10.03 -11.83
N ALA A 218 -7.94 10.02 -10.50
CA ALA A 218 -7.01 10.42 -9.45
C ALA A 218 -5.93 9.36 -9.11
N SER A 219 -5.95 8.18 -9.72
CA SER A 219 -5.07 7.04 -9.36
C SER A 219 -3.67 7.09 -9.97
N TYR A 220 -3.31 8.15 -10.69
CA TYR A 220 -1.95 8.35 -11.21
C TYR A 220 -1.12 9.28 -10.32
N THR A 221 -1.26 9.20 -9.01
CA THR A 221 -0.29 9.86 -8.14
C THR A 221 1.03 9.10 -8.27
N SER A 222 2.09 9.80 -8.68
CA SER A 222 3.45 9.28 -8.69
C SER A 222 3.94 8.93 -7.27
N GLN A 223 3.23 9.38 -6.23
CA GLN A 223 3.58 9.15 -4.83
C GLN A 223 3.26 7.74 -4.37
N ILE A 224 4.17 7.17 -3.61
CA ILE A 224 3.97 5.91 -2.90
C ILE A 224 3.00 6.17 -1.73
N PRO A 225 1.93 5.39 -1.57
CA PRO A 225 1.03 5.56 -0.43
C PRO A 225 1.76 5.23 0.87
N ALA A 226 1.67 6.11 1.87
CA ALA A 226 2.31 5.91 3.17
C ALA A 226 1.71 4.73 3.98
N ARG A 227 0.58 4.16 3.52
CA ARG A 227 -0.01 2.93 4.06
C ARG A 227 -0.46 2.04 2.91
N CYS A 228 -0.03 0.78 2.95
CA CYS A 228 -0.35 -0.22 1.95
C CYS A 228 -1.06 -1.40 2.60
N GLU A 229 -2.15 -1.85 2.01
CA GLU A 229 -2.79 -3.13 2.33
C GLU A 229 -2.25 -4.21 1.40
N VAL A 230 -1.63 -5.22 1.98
CA VAL A 230 -0.96 -6.29 1.24
C VAL A 230 -1.85 -7.53 1.22
N PRO A 231 -2.29 -7.99 0.05
CA PRO A 231 -3.06 -9.22 -0.04
C PRO A 231 -2.20 -10.46 0.27
N PRO A 232 -2.81 -11.56 0.76
CA PRO A 232 -2.07 -12.76 1.19
C PRO A 232 -1.04 -13.29 0.19
N PRO A 233 -1.34 -13.43 -1.12
CA PRO A 233 -0.35 -13.94 -2.07
C PRO A 233 0.90 -13.05 -2.18
N ALA A 234 0.73 -11.74 -2.15
CA ALA A 234 1.85 -10.81 -2.21
C ALA A 234 2.64 -10.76 -0.89
N ALA A 235 1.98 -10.98 0.23
CA ALA A 235 2.60 -10.99 1.55
C ALA A 235 3.65 -12.11 1.69
N THR A 236 3.44 -13.27 1.05
CA THR A 236 4.39 -14.39 1.09
C THR A 236 5.74 -14.04 0.46
N VAL A 237 5.75 -13.13 -0.50
CA VAL A 237 6.97 -12.64 -1.16
C VAL A 237 7.53 -11.43 -0.43
N LEU A 238 6.67 -10.52 0.00
CA LEU A 238 7.07 -9.24 0.57
C LEU A 238 7.65 -9.37 1.98
N LEU A 239 7.07 -10.20 2.85
CA LEU A 239 7.49 -10.32 4.25
C LEU A 239 8.95 -10.79 4.42
N PRO A 240 9.41 -11.82 3.69
CA PRO A 240 10.83 -12.17 3.69
C PRO A 240 11.73 -11.00 3.28
N LEU A 241 11.38 -10.28 2.22
CA LEU A 241 12.14 -9.14 1.72
C LEU A 241 12.18 -7.99 2.73
N LEU A 242 11.05 -7.65 3.35
CA LEU A 242 11.01 -6.63 4.41
C LEU A 242 11.94 -6.99 5.57
N SER A 243 11.99 -8.27 5.94
CA SER A 243 12.87 -8.76 7.00
C SER A 243 14.35 -8.55 6.68
N THR A 244 14.78 -8.69 5.42
CA THR A 244 16.18 -8.48 5.02
C THR A 244 16.63 -7.03 5.13
N THR A 245 15.70 -6.08 5.19
CA THR A 245 16.04 -4.65 5.35
C THR A 245 16.61 -4.32 6.74
N GLY A 246 16.37 -5.17 7.74
CA GLY A 246 16.67 -4.90 9.15
C GLY A 246 15.80 -3.80 9.79
N ARG A 247 14.90 -3.21 9.01
CA ARG A 247 14.06 -2.07 9.40
C ARG A 247 12.56 -2.41 9.37
N PHE A 248 12.25 -3.69 9.43
CA PHE A 248 10.88 -4.17 9.56
C PHE A 248 10.51 -4.29 11.04
N ARG A 249 9.41 -3.63 11.43
CA ARG A 249 8.93 -3.58 12.81
C ARG A 249 7.44 -3.81 12.90
N ALA A 250 6.94 -4.22 14.08
CA ALA A 250 5.52 -4.38 14.34
C ALA A 250 5.06 -3.48 15.49
N ARG A 251 3.90 -2.88 15.34
CA ARG A 251 3.19 -2.13 16.36
C ARG A 251 1.96 -2.94 16.81
N ARG A 252 1.98 -3.44 18.04
CA ARG A 252 0.88 -4.27 18.59
C ARG A 252 -0.28 -3.46 19.15
N LYS A 253 -0.04 -2.24 19.65
CA LYS A 253 -1.07 -1.37 20.24
C LYS A 253 -1.15 -0.06 19.46
N LYS A 254 -2.36 0.48 19.31
CA LYS A 254 -2.62 1.70 18.52
C LYS A 254 -1.85 2.91 19.03
N ASP A 255 -1.77 3.06 20.33
CA ASP A 255 -1.17 4.23 21.00
C ASP A 255 0.28 4.00 21.47
N SER A 256 0.88 2.88 21.05
CA SER A 256 2.26 2.55 21.41
C SER A 256 3.22 3.14 20.40
N ASN A 257 4.13 3.99 20.86
CA ASN A 257 5.31 4.42 20.11
C ASN A 257 6.38 3.29 20.04
N LEU A 258 6.18 2.23 20.83
CA LEU A 258 7.09 1.08 20.87
C LEU A 258 6.75 0.12 19.72
N SER A 259 7.65 0.04 18.77
CA SER A 259 7.65 -0.97 17.72
C SER A 259 8.72 -2.01 18.01
N GLU A 260 8.36 -3.28 17.94
CA GLU A 260 9.31 -4.38 18.08
C GLU A 260 9.90 -4.76 16.72
N PRO A 261 11.21 -5.10 16.64
CA PRO A 261 11.77 -5.64 15.41
C PRO A 261 11.09 -6.96 15.05
N VAL A 262 10.89 -7.16 13.75
CA VAL A 262 10.28 -8.36 13.21
C VAL A 262 11.24 -9.02 12.22
N ALA A 263 11.45 -10.32 12.41
CA ALA A 263 12.18 -11.15 11.47
C ALA A 263 11.25 -12.16 10.80
N TRP A 264 11.52 -12.48 9.55
CA TRP A 264 10.87 -13.60 8.87
C TRP A 264 11.40 -14.93 9.40
N GLU A 265 10.48 -15.83 9.72
CA GLU A 265 10.81 -17.19 10.10
C GLU A 265 10.44 -18.14 8.96
N GLU A 266 11.45 -18.70 8.35
CA GLU A 266 11.29 -19.68 7.29
C GLU A 266 11.06 -21.07 7.89
N GLY A 267 10.36 -21.93 7.13
CA GLY A 267 10.11 -23.29 7.57
C GLY A 267 8.68 -23.76 7.30
N ARG A 268 8.34 -24.88 7.90
CA ARG A 268 6.96 -25.40 7.84
C ARG A 268 6.01 -24.41 8.50
N PRO A 269 4.78 -24.23 7.95
CA PRO A 269 3.79 -23.38 8.56
C PRO A 269 3.39 -23.92 9.95
N TRP A 270 3.03 -23.00 10.84
CA TRP A 270 2.40 -23.36 12.09
C TRP A 270 0.98 -23.85 11.84
N GLU A 271 0.55 -24.82 12.63
CA GLU A 271 -0.81 -25.38 12.58
C GLU A 271 -1.52 -25.07 13.89
N ILE A 272 -2.79 -24.70 13.82
CA ILE A 272 -3.67 -24.67 14.99
C ILE A 272 -4.15 -26.09 15.27
N TRP A 273 -3.99 -26.53 16.48
CA TRP A 273 -4.54 -27.79 17.00
C TRP A 273 -5.63 -27.48 18.01
N LEU A 274 -6.75 -28.15 17.90
CA LEU A 274 -7.80 -28.12 18.93
C LEU A 274 -7.52 -29.20 19.95
N GLU A 275 -7.56 -28.84 21.21
CA GLU A 275 -7.36 -29.74 22.34
C GLU A 275 -8.65 -29.80 23.15
N VAL A 276 -9.22 -30.97 23.22
CA VAL A 276 -10.34 -31.27 24.10
C VAL A 276 -9.79 -31.95 25.34
N ARG A 277 -9.98 -31.37 26.50
CA ARG A 277 -9.55 -31.92 27.79
C ARG A 277 -10.77 -32.15 28.68
N GLU A 278 -10.80 -33.27 29.34
CA GLU A 278 -11.80 -33.59 30.35
C GLU A 278 -11.39 -32.93 31.68
N GLU A 279 -12.31 -32.17 32.28
CA GLU A 279 -12.13 -31.52 33.59
C GLU A 279 -12.76 -32.38 34.70
N GLU A 280 -12.49 -32.04 35.96
CA GLU A 280 -13.12 -32.69 37.12
C GLU A 280 -14.65 -32.53 37.02
N GLY A 281 -15.37 -33.66 37.08
CA GLY A 281 -16.85 -33.68 36.89
C GLY A 281 -17.30 -34.14 35.50
N GLY A 282 -16.37 -34.38 34.55
CA GLY A 282 -16.67 -34.91 33.22
C GLY A 282 -16.97 -33.84 32.16
N ASP A 283 -16.98 -32.56 32.55
CA ASP A 283 -17.10 -31.45 31.60
C ASP A 283 -15.88 -31.41 30.66
N CYS A 284 -16.09 -30.89 29.47
CA CYS A 284 -15.03 -30.77 28.46
C CYS A 284 -14.57 -29.32 28.29
N ARG A 285 -13.27 -29.12 28.26
CA ARG A 285 -12.65 -27.84 27.88
C ARG A 285 -12.05 -27.96 26.52
N VAL A 286 -12.50 -27.09 25.57
CA VAL A 286 -11.95 -26.99 24.23
C VAL A 286 -11.10 -25.74 24.15
N SER A 287 -9.82 -25.92 23.85
CA SER A 287 -8.83 -24.84 23.65
C SER A 287 -8.04 -25.09 22.37
N ALA A 288 -7.23 -24.13 21.97
CA ALA A 288 -6.33 -24.33 20.84
C ALA A 288 -4.85 -24.15 21.25
N SER A 289 -3.98 -24.78 20.50
CA SER A 289 -2.53 -24.59 20.60
C SER A 289 -1.93 -24.44 19.21
N LEU A 290 -0.75 -23.84 19.13
CA LEU A 290 0.03 -23.73 17.90
C LEU A 290 1.15 -24.76 17.93
N ARG A 291 1.23 -25.56 16.87
CA ARG A 291 2.25 -26.59 16.73
C ARG A 291 2.90 -26.56 15.35
N ARG A 292 4.16 -26.96 15.30
CA ARG A 292 4.94 -27.13 14.09
C ARG A 292 5.83 -28.38 14.22
N GLY A 293 5.37 -29.50 13.73
CA GLY A 293 5.96 -30.80 14.06
C GLY A 293 5.85 -31.07 15.56
N ASP A 294 6.99 -31.32 16.21
CA ASP A 294 7.05 -31.56 17.66
C ASP A 294 7.15 -30.27 18.48
N GLU A 295 7.34 -29.12 17.83
CA GLU A 295 7.44 -27.82 18.48
C GLU A 295 6.05 -27.30 18.84
N ARG A 296 5.89 -26.81 20.09
CA ARG A 296 4.69 -26.16 20.58
C ARG A 296 5.01 -24.73 21.01
N LEU A 297 4.21 -23.76 20.58
CA LEU A 297 4.37 -22.39 21.02
C LEU A 297 3.86 -22.25 22.46
N GLY A 298 4.76 -21.86 23.35
CA GLY A 298 4.44 -21.67 24.79
C GLY A 298 3.67 -20.38 25.05
N PRO A 299 3.03 -20.26 26.24
CA PRO A 299 2.17 -19.13 26.60
C PRO A 299 2.95 -17.83 26.89
N GLU A 300 4.27 -17.86 26.98
CA GLU A 300 5.11 -16.72 27.41
C GLU A 300 5.03 -15.50 26.49
N ALA A 301 4.66 -15.68 25.23
CA ALA A 301 4.44 -14.60 24.28
C ALA A 301 3.16 -14.87 23.51
N PRO A 302 2.06 -14.22 23.87
CA PRO A 302 0.78 -14.46 23.20
C PRO A 302 0.93 -14.21 21.70
N PRO A 303 0.68 -15.25 20.89
CA PRO A 303 0.77 -15.15 19.45
C PRO A 303 -0.36 -14.27 18.92
N VAL A 304 -0.06 -13.54 17.84
CA VAL A 304 -1.07 -12.79 17.12
C VAL A 304 -1.27 -13.44 15.77
N VAL A 305 -2.42 -14.05 15.57
CA VAL A 305 -2.83 -14.55 14.27
C VAL A 305 -3.34 -13.37 13.44
N LEU A 306 -2.68 -13.14 12.32
CA LEU A 306 -2.97 -12.01 11.44
C LEU A 306 -4.14 -12.29 10.47
N GLY A 307 -5.18 -12.95 10.98
CA GLY A 307 -6.45 -13.18 10.31
C GLY A 307 -6.34 -13.98 9.01
N ALA A 308 -7.16 -13.60 8.03
CA ALA A 308 -7.21 -14.24 6.71
C ALA A 308 -5.91 -14.14 5.90
N SER A 309 -4.89 -13.44 6.41
CA SER A 309 -3.60 -13.31 5.72
C SER A 309 -2.74 -14.57 5.78
N GLY A 310 -3.07 -15.55 6.65
CA GLY A 310 -2.30 -16.79 6.77
C GLY A 310 -0.93 -16.64 7.44
N PHE A 311 -0.78 -15.67 8.36
CA PHE A 311 0.47 -15.42 9.07
C PHE A 311 0.27 -15.34 10.58
N LEU A 312 1.35 -15.63 11.27
CA LEU A 312 1.47 -15.61 12.72
C LEU A 312 2.61 -14.68 13.13
N LEU A 313 2.35 -13.77 14.07
CA LEU A 313 3.38 -12.95 14.71
C LEU A 313 3.58 -13.45 16.16
N ALA A 314 4.73 -14.01 16.45
CA ALA A 314 5.10 -14.48 17.78
C ALA A 314 6.60 -14.23 18.05
N ARG A 315 6.96 -13.85 19.27
CA ARG A 315 8.38 -13.67 19.70
C ARG A 315 9.22 -12.81 18.76
N GLY A 316 8.63 -11.73 18.19
CA GLY A 316 9.32 -10.88 17.20
C GLY A 316 9.57 -11.55 15.85
N ARG A 317 8.91 -12.68 15.56
CA ARG A 317 9.02 -13.39 14.30
C ARG A 317 7.66 -13.46 13.62
N ILE A 318 7.66 -13.32 12.31
CA ILE A 318 6.48 -13.56 11.48
C ILE A 318 6.72 -14.83 10.66
N SER A 319 5.75 -15.73 10.70
CA SER A 319 5.82 -17.04 10.06
C SER A 319 4.49 -17.38 9.40
N ARG A 320 4.50 -18.41 8.55
CA ARG A 320 3.28 -18.88 7.90
C ARG A 320 2.41 -19.64 8.89
N LEU A 321 1.09 -19.47 8.74
CA LEU A 321 0.07 -20.29 9.36
C LEU A 321 -0.56 -21.17 8.27
N ALA A 322 -0.85 -22.42 8.58
CA ALA A 322 -1.51 -23.33 7.65
C ALA A 322 -2.91 -22.81 7.27
N ASP A 323 -3.27 -22.98 6.01
CA ASP A 323 -4.54 -22.49 5.46
C ASP A 323 -5.75 -23.08 6.18
N GLY A 324 -6.82 -22.31 6.26
CA GLY A 324 -8.11 -22.70 6.88
C GLY A 324 -8.18 -22.60 8.40
N ASN A 325 -7.05 -22.54 9.09
CA ASN A 325 -7.01 -22.64 10.55
C ASN A 325 -7.25 -21.31 11.30
N SER A 326 -7.18 -20.17 10.63
CA SER A 326 -7.27 -18.85 11.29
C SER A 326 -8.60 -18.58 12.03
N ARG A 327 -9.67 -19.24 11.63
CA ARG A 327 -11.01 -19.11 12.28
C ARG A 327 -11.00 -19.59 13.73
N TRP A 328 -10.16 -20.57 14.05
CA TRP A 328 -10.03 -21.17 15.37
C TRP A 328 -9.05 -20.44 16.28
N ALA A 329 -8.43 -19.38 15.77
CA ALA A 329 -7.42 -18.62 16.48
C ALA A 329 -7.91 -17.96 17.77
N SER A 330 -9.22 -17.71 17.89
CA SER A 330 -9.80 -17.18 19.12
C SER A 330 -9.61 -18.12 20.32
N LEU A 331 -9.55 -19.43 20.08
CA LEU A 331 -9.39 -20.45 21.13
C LEU A 331 -7.92 -20.59 21.59
N LEU A 332 -6.98 -19.87 20.97
CA LEU A 332 -5.60 -19.74 21.48
C LEU A 332 -5.55 -18.91 22.78
N ASP A 333 -6.56 -18.10 23.02
CA ASP A 333 -6.72 -17.35 24.25
C ASP A 333 -7.33 -18.27 25.32
N PRO A 334 -6.62 -18.56 26.41
CA PRO A 334 -7.13 -19.45 27.46
C PRO A 334 -8.45 -18.98 28.08
N GLU A 335 -8.72 -17.66 28.08
CA GLU A 335 -9.95 -17.08 28.60
C GLU A 335 -11.16 -17.35 27.70
N LYS A 336 -10.91 -17.63 26.42
CA LYS A 336 -11.94 -17.94 25.41
C LYS A 336 -12.13 -19.44 25.17
N ALA A 337 -11.47 -20.28 25.96
CA ALA A 337 -11.68 -21.72 25.89
C ALA A 337 -13.16 -22.05 26.14
N LEU A 338 -13.73 -22.92 25.30
CA LEU A 338 -15.12 -23.36 25.47
C LEU A 338 -15.20 -24.37 26.61
N ARG A 339 -16.21 -24.23 27.47
CA ARG A 339 -16.57 -25.22 28.47
C ARG A 339 -17.87 -25.85 28.04
N VAL A 340 -17.88 -27.16 27.94
CA VAL A 340 -18.99 -27.94 27.45
C VAL A 340 -19.38 -28.96 28.55
N PRO A 341 -20.63 -28.98 29.03
CA PRO A 341 -21.09 -29.92 30.02
C PRO A 341 -20.93 -31.38 29.54
N ALA A 342 -20.72 -32.28 30.48
CA ALA A 342 -20.56 -33.70 30.17
C ALA A 342 -21.73 -34.30 29.35
N VAL A 343 -22.94 -33.80 29.59
CA VAL A 343 -24.17 -34.25 28.89
C VAL A 343 -24.18 -33.90 27.39
N ASP A 344 -23.42 -32.85 27.00
CA ASP A 344 -23.40 -32.35 25.64
C ASP A 344 -22.16 -32.87 24.86
N ARG A 345 -21.42 -33.83 25.40
CA ARG A 345 -20.17 -34.36 24.83
C ARG A 345 -20.34 -34.90 23.39
N ASP A 346 -21.38 -35.68 23.16
CA ASP A 346 -21.64 -36.28 21.83
C ASP A 346 -22.05 -35.22 20.83
N GLU A 347 -22.80 -34.20 21.26
CA GLU A 347 -23.13 -33.06 20.39
C GLU A 347 -21.88 -32.24 20.04
N LEU A 348 -20.99 -32.01 21.03
CA LEU A 348 -19.70 -31.35 20.78
C LEU A 348 -18.92 -32.07 19.68
N LEU A 349 -18.73 -33.39 19.81
CA LEU A 349 -18.00 -34.19 18.79
C LEU A 349 -18.66 -34.09 17.41
N ALA A 350 -19.98 -34.26 17.37
CA ALA A 350 -20.72 -34.16 16.11
C ALA A 350 -20.54 -32.79 15.44
N ARG A 351 -20.59 -31.72 16.21
CA ARG A 351 -20.39 -30.36 15.71
C ARG A 351 -18.95 -30.10 15.26
N LEU A 352 -17.96 -30.55 16.02
CA LEU A 352 -16.55 -30.41 15.63
C LEU A 352 -16.28 -31.15 14.32
N LEU A 353 -16.71 -32.41 14.19
CA LEU A 353 -16.50 -33.21 13.00
C LEU A 353 -17.26 -32.71 11.77
N ALA A 354 -18.38 -32.01 11.97
CA ALA A 354 -19.13 -31.36 10.88
C ALA A 354 -18.58 -29.98 10.50
N ALA A 355 -17.63 -29.44 11.27
CA ALA A 355 -17.11 -28.10 11.03
C ALA A 355 -16.24 -28.09 9.74
N PRO A 356 -16.45 -27.13 8.84
CA PRO A 356 -15.55 -26.94 7.69
C PRO A 356 -14.17 -26.51 8.19
N ASP A 357 -13.13 -26.99 7.55
CA ASP A 357 -11.74 -26.64 7.85
C ASP A 357 -11.36 -26.91 9.33
N LEU A 358 -11.81 -28.07 9.88
CA LEU A 358 -11.47 -28.49 11.22
C LEU A 358 -9.94 -28.65 11.35
N PRO A 359 -9.29 -27.96 12.32
CA PRO A 359 -7.90 -28.19 12.66
C PRO A 359 -7.66 -29.63 13.14
N ARG A 360 -6.41 -30.01 13.23
CA ARG A 360 -6.07 -31.28 13.87
C ARG A 360 -6.63 -31.29 15.30
N LEU A 361 -7.27 -32.40 15.66
CA LEU A 361 -8.01 -32.56 16.90
C LEU A 361 -7.25 -33.53 17.83
N GLU A 362 -6.97 -33.08 19.05
CA GLU A 362 -6.48 -33.92 20.13
C GLU A 362 -7.60 -34.18 21.10
N LEU A 363 -8.03 -35.43 21.21
CA LEU A 363 -9.11 -35.89 22.08
C LEU A 363 -8.56 -36.67 23.27
N PRO A 364 -9.20 -36.58 24.45
CA PRO A 364 -8.93 -37.48 25.56
C PRO A 364 -9.28 -38.91 25.18
N GLU A 365 -8.67 -39.87 25.85
CA GLU A 365 -8.83 -41.29 25.51
C GLU A 365 -10.29 -41.73 25.55
N SER A 366 -11.07 -41.18 26.45
CA SER A 366 -12.52 -41.42 26.63
C SER A 366 -13.38 -40.97 25.43
N MET A 367 -12.84 -40.12 24.54
CA MET A 367 -13.52 -39.57 23.37
C MET A 367 -12.91 -39.99 22.06
N ARG A 368 -11.88 -40.85 22.07
CA ARG A 368 -11.27 -41.38 20.84
C ARG A 368 -12.26 -42.31 20.13
N PHE A 369 -12.33 -42.18 18.82
CA PHE A 369 -13.11 -43.03 17.95
C PHE A 369 -12.17 -43.69 16.95
N GLU A 370 -12.52 -44.92 16.56
CA GLU A 370 -11.83 -45.62 15.48
C GLU A 370 -12.45 -45.23 14.13
N GLU A 371 -11.63 -44.86 13.18
CA GLU A 371 -12.11 -44.56 11.83
C GLU A 371 -12.60 -45.86 11.17
N ALA A 372 -13.89 -45.92 10.91
CA ALA A 372 -14.45 -47.11 10.23
C ALA A 372 -14.08 -47.08 8.75
N HIS A 373 -13.10 -47.87 8.37
CA HIS A 373 -12.68 -48.05 6.98
C HIS A 373 -13.69 -48.77 6.09
N THR A 374 -14.75 -49.30 6.68
CA THR A 374 -15.82 -50.01 5.95
C THR A 374 -16.95 -49.04 5.68
N PRO A 375 -17.29 -48.73 4.42
CA PRO A 375 -18.42 -47.87 4.14
C PRO A 375 -19.70 -48.47 4.73
N PRO A 376 -20.57 -47.66 5.35
CA PRO A 376 -21.81 -48.15 5.89
C PRO A 376 -22.65 -48.82 4.79
N PRO A 377 -23.33 -49.92 5.08
CA PRO A 377 -24.16 -50.59 4.07
C PRO A 377 -25.18 -49.61 3.49
N PRO A 378 -25.45 -49.65 2.19
CA PRO A 378 -26.37 -48.70 1.55
C PRO A 378 -27.76 -48.85 2.17
N ARG A 379 -28.26 -47.78 2.76
CA ARG A 379 -29.65 -47.71 3.27
C ARG A 379 -30.58 -47.31 2.12
N LEU A 380 -31.36 -48.29 1.63
CA LEU A 380 -32.45 -48.04 0.70
C LEU A 380 -33.56 -47.25 1.44
N ARG A 381 -33.75 -45.99 1.14
CA ARG A 381 -34.96 -45.25 1.52
C ARG A 381 -36.05 -45.63 0.52
N ARG A 382 -37.10 -46.29 0.96
CA ARG A 382 -38.34 -46.40 0.19
C ARG A 382 -38.94 -44.98 0.05
N LEU A 383 -38.92 -44.46 -1.13
CA LEU A 383 -39.72 -43.27 -1.44
C LEU A 383 -41.21 -43.71 -1.41
N PRO A 384 -42.08 -42.93 -0.79
CA PRO A 384 -43.51 -43.17 -0.87
C PRO A 384 -43.93 -43.10 -2.35
N PRO A 385 -44.92 -43.97 -2.77
CA PRO A 385 -45.37 -43.92 -4.15
C PRO A 385 -45.90 -42.53 -4.47
N THR A 386 -45.39 -41.93 -5.50
CA THR A 386 -45.96 -40.71 -6.10
C THR A 386 -47.40 -41.01 -6.51
N GLY A 387 -48.36 -40.46 -5.75
CA GLY A 387 -49.78 -40.63 -6.04
C GLY A 387 -50.08 -40.19 -7.46
N ALA A 388 -50.57 -41.11 -8.28
CA ALA A 388 -51.19 -40.80 -9.55
C ALA A 388 -52.35 -39.82 -9.27
N ARG A 389 -52.22 -38.64 -9.76
CA ARG A 389 -53.41 -37.76 -9.91
C ARG A 389 -54.28 -38.40 -11.03
N GLY A 390 -55.35 -39.02 -10.61
CA GLY A 390 -56.41 -39.43 -11.45
C GLY A 390 -57.10 -38.22 -12.09
N ALA A 391 -57.60 -38.45 -13.26
CA ALA A 391 -58.25 -37.55 -14.21
C ALA A 391 -59.35 -36.68 -13.61
#